data_ba07c0794b1107eabad7fcf4676c83e3
#
_entry.id   ba07c0794b1107eabad7fcf4676c83e3
#
_cell.length_a   1.000
_cell.length_b   1.000
_cell.length_c   1.000
_cell.angle_alpha   90.00
_cell.angle_beta   90.00
_cell.angle_gamma   90.00
#
_symmetry.space_group_name_H-M   'P 1'
#
loop_
_entity.id
_entity.type
_entity.pdbx_description
1 polymer ?
#
loop_
_entity_poly.entity_id
_entity_poly.type
_entity_poly.pdbx_seq_one_letter_code
_entity_poly.pdbx_strand_id
1 'polypeptide(L)'
;MKLYQYILSGAMSMGLLFSSCSDWLDVTPVDTRTTENFYTTPSQMEQALIGVYNGLLPLSTYALLMSEVRSDNTWCGELSTAQRDYMDISSFNPNISTIATVRDAWNDLFEIVSRANLFLSKVDGVNYTIEGIKEQQIGEARFLRALAYFDLVRYYGRVPLTLVPQTISEAMSTPQSEAVEIYEKVIIPDLEYAVGSLTEEPKDYLGRKSASGRATLTAAKALLGRVYLTMAGFPLYDETKKELARELLEEVIDYADATGKFWAKNASEWQRMWINENDNKYHIFEIQYIVAKDYGNPMVFHSVPRLPSKYVTLEMSGNSIACAKGLDNLLKEEQDEEGHFLDVRCLATIDTTKFVTDNPNSVTKYAGEDFFIKFLEHKMKREALGYDDINAQIVDRTYFPLNFPLIRLEDVMLMYAEIVGPTSKGVDMVDRIRRRAGIPVLTNAEKEPAAFRECVDKERRRELACEGIRWHDLVRHNNLQAVRDKFQEYAVDANGNVIRPTLLLYIRQIKDGTYLYPIPDSQMKVKEGLYVQNEAYR
;
A
#
# COMPACT_ATOMS: atom_id res chain seq x y z
N MET A 1 -0.67 -18.18 84.73
CA MET A 1 0.53 -18.59 84.00
C MET A 1 0.25 -19.39 82.69
N LYS A 2 -0.78 -20.23 82.61
CA LYS A 2 -1.04 -21.02 81.39
C LYS A 2 -1.58 -20.21 80.16
N LEU A 3 -2.29 -19.11 80.42
CA LEU A 3 -2.85 -18.27 79.32
C LEU A 3 -1.79 -17.44 78.57
N TYR A 4 -0.74 -16.99 79.28
CA TYR A 4 0.36 -16.24 78.68
C TYR A 4 1.26 -17.09 77.76
N GLN A 5 1.41 -18.40 77.98
CA GLN A 5 2.17 -19.29 77.14
C GLN A 5 1.49 -19.59 75.79
N TYR A 6 0.18 -19.61 75.75
CA TYR A 6 -0.58 -19.81 74.51
C TYR A 6 -0.61 -18.56 73.64
N ILE A 7 -0.53 -17.36 74.23
CA ILE A 7 -0.49 -16.08 73.48
C ILE A 7 0.92 -15.90 72.87
N LEU A 8 2.01 -16.26 73.54
CA LEU A 8 3.35 -16.20 73.01
C LEU A 8 3.57 -17.25 71.91
N SER A 9 3.02 -18.45 72.02
CA SER A 9 3.13 -19.49 70.98
C SER A 9 2.30 -19.13 69.73
N GLY A 10 1.15 -18.47 69.91
CA GLY A 10 0.32 -17.97 68.77
C GLY A 10 0.97 -16.81 68.04
N ALA A 11 1.66 -15.90 68.72
CA ALA A 11 2.36 -14.77 68.10
C ALA A 11 3.64 -15.21 67.33
N MET A 12 4.32 -16.28 67.81
CA MET A 12 5.51 -16.80 67.16
C MET A 12 5.20 -17.65 65.90
N SER A 13 3.99 -18.28 65.86
CA SER A 13 3.53 -19.02 64.66
C SER A 13 2.99 -18.10 63.59
N MET A 14 2.53 -16.89 63.91
CA MET A 14 1.99 -15.91 62.98
C MET A 14 3.10 -15.06 62.28
N GLY A 15 4.31 -14.99 62.91
CA GLY A 15 5.48 -14.29 62.35
C GLY A 15 6.22 -15.04 61.26
N LEU A 16 5.97 -16.35 61.10
CA LEU A 16 6.66 -17.20 60.10
C LEU A 16 5.89 -17.38 58.79
N LEU A 17 4.69 -16.75 58.67
CA LEU A 17 3.88 -16.85 57.47
C LEU A 17 4.03 -15.66 56.51
N PHE A 18 4.87 -14.67 56.81
CA PHE A 18 5.08 -13.48 55.97
C PHE A 18 6.48 -13.40 55.31
N SER A 19 7.31 -14.42 55.38
CA SER A 19 8.46 -14.55 54.47
C SER A 19 8.00 -15.24 53.19
N SER A 20 7.12 -14.58 52.46
CA SER A 20 6.86 -14.90 51.04
C SER A 20 8.10 -14.51 50.25
N CYS A 21 8.89 -15.50 49.87
CA CYS A 21 9.90 -15.34 48.82
C CYS A 21 9.12 -14.94 47.56
N SER A 22 9.13 -13.66 47.20
CA SER A 22 8.57 -13.14 45.96
C SER A 22 9.25 -13.80 44.72
N ASP A 23 10.49 -14.23 44.84
CA ASP A 23 11.25 -14.80 43.77
C ASP A 23 10.86 -16.25 43.36
N TRP A 24 10.00 -16.92 44.15
CA TRP A 24 9.56 -18.29 43.82
C TRP A 24 8.23 -18.33 43.04
N LEU A 25 7.58 -17.20 42.89
CA LEU A 25 6.32 -17.05 42.15
C LEU A 25 6.54 -16.42 40.75
N ASP A 26 7.71 -15.87 40.49
CA ASP A 26 8.11 -15.39 39.16
C ASP A 26 8.76 -16.52 38.33
N VAL A 27 8.09 -17.66 38.23
CA VAL A 27 8.45 -18.67 37.24
C VAL A 27 7.91 -18.18 35.89
N THR A 28 8.78 -17.60 35.09
CA THR A 28 8.49 -17.40 33.67
C THR A 28 8.15 -18.74 33.06
N PRO A 29 6.94 -18.94 32.51
CA PRO A 29 6.57 -20.22 31.91
C PRO A 29 7.56 -20.59 30.81
N VAL A 30 8.29 -21.66 30.97
CA VAL A 30 9.31 -22.11 30.00
C VAL A 30 8.67 -22.53 28.68
N ASP A 31 7.40 -22.91 28.72
CA ASP A 31 6.64 -23.40 27.55
C ASP A 31 5.77 -22.34 26.87
N THR A 32 5.64 -21.14 27.42
CA THR A 32 4.92 -20.02 26.81
C THR A 32 5.90 -18.95 26.33
N ARG A 33 5.78 -18.54 25.06
CA ARG A 33 6.57 -17.43 24.52
C ARG A 33 6.11 -16.13 25.15
N THR A 34 6.98 -15.52 25.95
CA THR A 34 6.81 -14.17 26.52
C THR A 34 7.80 -13.22 25.88
N THR A 35 7.59 -11.92 25.99
CA THR A 35 8.56 -10.92 25.51
C THR A 35 9.92 -11.00 26.23
N GLU A 36 10.01 -11.71 27.34
CA GLU A 36 11.24 -11.88 28.11
C GLU A 36 12.06 -13.07 27.63
N ASN A 37 11.41 -14.18 27.20
CA ASN A 37 12.09 -15.40 26.73
C ASN A 37 12.14 -15.53 25.21
N PHE A 38 11.45 -14.66 24.48
CA PHE A 38 11.56 -14.48 23.03
C PHE A 38 12.57 -13.35 22.74
N TYR A 39 13.06 -13.20 21.55
CA TYR A 39 14.09 -12.23 21.12
C TYR A 39 15.50 -12.50 21.70
N THR A 40 15.85 -13.75 21.96
CA THR A 40 17.14 -14.13 22.58
C THR A 40 18.09 -14.81 21.59
N THR A 41 17.61 -15.25 20.45
CA THR A 41 18.40 -15.96 19.42
C THR A 41 18.18 -15.37 18.02
N PRO A 42 19.16 -15.52 17.08
CA PRO A 42 18.97 -15.07 15.69
C PRO A 42 17.73 -15.67 14.99
N SER A 43 17.38 -16.92 15.29
CA SER A 43 16.17 -17.58 14.77
C SER A 43 14.88 -16.91 15.26
N GLN A 44 14.83 -16.50 16.52
CA GLN A 44 13.68 -15.79 17.08
C GLN A 44 13.59 -14.35 16.52
N MET A 45 14.74 -13.71 16.31
CA MET A 45 14.79 -12.41 15.63
C MET A 45 14.27 -12.50 14.18
N GLU A 46 14.65 -13.55 13.45
CA GLU A 46 14.08 -13.82 12.12
C GLU A 46 12.55 -13.96 12.16
N GLN A 47 12.01 -14.72 13.12
CA GLN A 47 10.56 -14.85 13.31
C GLN A 47 9.89 -13.50 13.66
N ALA A 48 10.53 -12.70 14.49
CA ALA A 48 10.05 -11.36 14.83
C ALA A 48 10.02 -10.44 13.60
N LEU A 49 11.07 -10.47 12.76
CA LEU A 49 11.14 -9.72 11.52
C LEU A 49 10.05 -10.15 10.54
N ILE A 50 9.80 -11.46 10.39
CA ILE A 50 8.66 -11.97 9.60
C ILE A 50 7.35 -11.43 10.17
N GLY A 51 7.22 -11.28 11.48
CA GLY A 51 6.08 -10.64 12.12
C GLY A 51 5.89 -9.17 11.71
N VAL A 52 6.99 -8.43 11.44
CA VAL A 52 6.91 -7.06 10.89
C VAL A 52 6.40 -7.09 9.44
N TYR A 53 6.93 -8.00 8.59
CA TYR A 53 6.45 -8.19 7.21
C TYR A 53 4.96 -8.56 7.15
N ASN A 54 4.47 -9.38 8.08
CA ASN A 54 3.06 -9.75 8.15
C ASN A 54 2.13 -8.54 8.32
N GLY A 55 2.60 -7.45 8.92
CA GLY A 55 1.88 -6.19 9.01
C GLY A 55 1.56 -5.54 7.66
N LEU A 56 2.23 -5.95 6.57
CA LEU A 56 1.97 -5.43 5.23
C LEU A 56 0.67 -5.96 4.61
N LEU A 57 0.15 -7.11 5.04
CA LEU A 57 -0.96 -7.80 4.38
C LEU A 57 -2.20 -6.92 4.15
N PRO A 58 -2.66 -6.03 5.06
CA PRO A 58 -3.81 -5.19 4.81
C PRO A 58 -3.54 -4.01 3.87
N LEU A 59 -2.28 -3.67 3.56
CA LEU A 59 -1.94 -2.43 2.84
C LEU A 59 -2.49 -2.40 1.41
N SER A 60 -2.68 -3.54 0.73
CA SER A 60 -3.32 -3.59 -0.60
C SER A 60 -4.76 -3.07 -0.56
N THR A 61 -5.48 -3.29 0.55
CA THR A 61 -6.83 -2.74 0.76
C THR A 61 -6.78 -1.22 0.84
N TYR A 62 -5.84 -0.66 1.59
CA TYR A 62 -5.72 0.81 1.72
C TYR A 62 -5.21 1.46 0.44
N ALA A 63 -4.31 0.81 -0.30
CA ALA A 63 -3.91 1.23 -1.63
C ALA A 63 -5.12 1.37 -2.57
N LEU A 64 -6.05 0.42 -2.55
CA LEU A 64 -7.28 0.53 -3.32
C LEU A 64 -8.23 1.57 -2.74
N LEU A 65 -8.62 1.46 -1.47
CA LEU A 65 -9.70 2.25 -0.89
C LEU A 65 -9.30 3.70 -0.60
N MET A 66 -8.09 3.93 -0.09
CA MET A 66 -7.65 5.26 0.29
C MET A 66 -6.86 5.99 -0.81
N SER A 67 -6.38 5.29 -1.83
CA SER A 67 -5.73 5.92 -2.97
C SER A 67 -6.59 5.85 -4.22
N GLU A 68 -6.87 4.67 -4.78
CA GLU A 68 -7.58 4.57 -6.06
C GLU A 68 -9.02 5.08 -5.97
N VAL A 69 -9.79 4.69 -4.95
CA VAL A 69 -11.19 5.13 -4.78
C VAL A 69 -11.32 6.63 -4.60
N ARG A 70 -10.32 7.28 -3.99
CA ARG A 70 -10.30 8.73 -3.82
C ARG A 70 -9.87 9.49 -5.07
N SER A 71 -9.26 8.82 -6.03
CA SER A 71 -8.67 9.41 -7.23
C SER A 71 -9.66 9.65 -8.37
N ASP A 72 -9.13 10.12 -9.50
CA ASP A 72 -9.85 10.27 -10.77
C ASP A 72 -9.86 8.99 -11.62
N ASN A 73 -9.23 7.90 -11.16
CA ASN A 73 -9.19 6.61 -11.87
C ASN A 73 -10.43 5.75 -11.64
N THR A 74 -11.16 5.95 -10.55
CA THR A 74 -12.26 5.07 -10.18
C THR A 74 -13.60 5.79 -10.12
N TRP A 75 -14.65 5.01 -10.33
CA TRP A 75 -16.04 5.42 -10.18
C TRP A 75 -16.77 4.47 -9.25
N CYS A 76 -17.30 4.99 -8.14
CA CYS A 76 -18.08 4.18 -7.20
C CYS A 76 -19.59 4.28 -7.45
N GLY A 77 -20.03 5.12 -8.38
CA GLY A 77 -21.43 5.30 -8.73
C GLY A 77 -22.32 5.76 -7.56
N GLU A 78 -23.60 5.53 -7.69
CA GLU A 78 -24.56 5.63 -6.59
C GLU A 78 -24.65 4.26 -5.90
N LEU A 79 -23.64 3.92 -5.10
CA LEU A 79 -23.56 2.65 -4.40
C LEU A 79 -24.66 2.53 -3.34
N SER A 80 -25.08 1.30 -3.05
CA SER A 80 -26.03 1.05 -1.97
C SER A 80 -25.43 1.38 -0.61
N THR A 81 -26.29 1.60 0.39
CA THR A 81 -25.87 1.89 1.78
C THR A 81 -24.97 0.82 2.39
N ALA A 82 -24.93 -0.39 1.82
CA ALA A 82 -24.04 -1.48 2.26
C ALA A 82 -22.56 -1.24 1.93
N GLN A 83 -22.25 -0.26 1.08
CA GLN A 83 -20.89 0.07 0.63
C GLN A 83 -20.49 1.50 1.03
N ARG A 84 -20.95 1.92 2.16
CA ARG A 84 -20.85 3.30 2.65
C ARG A 84 -19.43 3.84 2.66
N ASP A 85 -18.43 3.07 3.12
CA ASP A 85 -17.05 3.53 3.23
C ASP A 85 -16.48 3.96 1.86
N TYR A 86 -16.80 3.24 0.78
CA TYR A 86 -16.34 3.61 -0.57
C TYR A 86 -16.97 4.90 -1.06
N MET A 87 -18.28 5.04 -0.85
CA MET A 87 -19.00 6.27 -1.19
C MET A 87 -18.49 7.46 -0.40
N ASP A 88 -18.31 7.29 0.91
CA ASP A 88 -17.84 8.35 1.79
C ASP A 88 -16.42 8.80 1.42
N ILE A 89 -15.53 7.87 1.10
CA ILE A 89 -14.16 8.17 0.64
C ILE A 89 -14.21 8.86 -0.73
N SER A 90 -14.92 8.26 -1.71
CA SER A 90 -14.99 8.77 -3.08
C SER A 90 -15.63 10.14 -3.16
N SER A 91 -16.68 10.39 -2.36
CA SER A 91 -17.43 11.66 -2.35
C SER A 91 -16.79 12.76 -1.51
N PHE A 92 -15.66 12.50 -0.84
CA PHE A 92 -15.04 13.44 0.10
C PHE A 92 -15.98 13.86 1.25
N ASN A 93 -16.75 12.90 1.76
CA ASN A 93 -17.67 13.15 2.86
C ASN A 93 -16.89 13.72 4.07
N PRO A 94 -17.29 14.87 4.64
CA PRO A 94 -16.57 15.48 5.76
C PRO A 94 -16.59 14.63 7.05
N ASN A 95 -17.49 13.65 7.15
CA ASN A 95 -17.66 12.83 8.35
C ASN A 95 -16.93 11.46 8.30
N ILE A 96 -15.92 11.32 7.44
CA ILE A 96 -15.19 10.04 7.28
C ILE A 96 -14.24 9.69 8.43
N SER A 97 -14.09 10.53 9.45
CA SER A 97 -13.27 10.23 10.65
C SER A 97 -13.78 9.01 11.45
N THR A 98 -15.02 8.62 11.26
CA THR A 98 -15.67 7.51 11.99
C THR A 98 -15.72 6.20 11.21
N ILE A 99 -15.33 6.18 9.92
CA ILE A 99 -15.39 4.95 9.11
C ILE A 99 -14.26 3.98 9.45
N ALA A 100 -14.56 2.69 9.29
CA ALA A 100 -13.62 1.62 9.62
C ALA A 100 -12.33 1.72 8.81
N THR A 101 -12.41 1.95 7.51
CA THR A 101 -11.24 2.02 6.62
C THR A 101 -10.19 3.04 7.09
N VAL A 102 -10.62 4.25 7.50
CA VAL A 102 -9.71 5.31 7.98
C VAL A 102 -9.08 4.94 9.33
N ARG A 103 -9.86 4.33 10.23
CA ARG A 103 -9.37 3.87 11.53
C ARG A 103 -8.39 2.70 11.41
N ASP A 104 -8.75 1.71 10.61
CA ASP A 104 -7.98 0.46 10.51
C ASP A 104 -6.67 0.71 9.79
N ALA A 105 -6.64 1.57 8.76
CA ALA A 105 -5.38 1.98 8.12
C ALA A 105 -4.40 2.65 9.11
N TRP A 106 -4.89 3.51 9.99
CA TRP A 106 -4.07 4.09 11.05
C TRP A 106 -3.51 3.01 11.98
N ASN A 107 -4.36 2.11 12.44
CA ASN A 107 -3.97 1.08 13.40
C ASN A 107 -2.96 0.10 12.81
N ASP A 108 -3.20 -0.40 11.60
CA ASP A 108 -2.34 -1.39 10.93
C ASP A 108 -0.97 -0.80 10.58
N LEU A 109 -0.92 0.46 10.14
CA LEU A 109 0.36 1.14 9.89
C LEU A 109 1.15 1.34 11.19
N PHE A 110 0.50 1.74 12.29
CA PHE A 110 1.16 1.83 13.60
C PHE A 110 1.52 0.46 14.18
N GLU A 111 0.83 -0.61 13.81
CA GLU A 111 1.23 -1.97 14.18
C GLU A 111 2.57 -2.36 13.55
N ILE A 112 2.80 -2.02 12.27
CA ILE A 112 4.11 -2.20 11.62
C ILE A 112 5.19 -1.41 12.37
N VAL A 113 4.94 -0.13 12.68
CA VAL A 113 5.86 0.72 13.44
C VAL A 113 6.18 0.10 14.81
N SER A 114 5.16 -0.35 15.54
CA SER A 114 5.33 -0.94 16.87
C SER A 114 6.15 -2.23 16.84
N ARG A 115 5.85 -3.12 15.89
CA ARG A 115 6.59 -4.38 15.70
C ARG A 115 8.05 -4.13 15.33
N ALA A 116 8.30 -3.16 14.42
CA ALA A 116 9.65 -2.76 14.03
C ALA A 116 10.42 -2.14 15.21
N ASN A 117 9.80 -1.25 15.99
CA ASN A 117 10.40 -0.66 17.18
C ASN A 117 10.78 -1.72 18.21
N LEU A 118 9.89 -2.70 18.44
CA LEU A 118 10.18 -3.82 19.35
C LEU A 118 11.35 -4.65 18.86
N PHE A 119 11.37 -5.03 17.58
CA PHE A 119 12.49 -5.73 16.96
C PHE A 119 13.80 -4.96 17.15
N LEU A 120 13.83 -3.68 16.78
CA LEU A 120 15.01 -2.81 16.87
C LEU A 120 15.50 -2.62 18.32
N SER A 121 14.60 -2.63 19.31
CA SER A 121 14.97 -2.52 20.72
C SER A 121 15.62 -3.77 21.29
N LYS A 122 15.44 -4.93 20.65
CA LYS A 122 15.92 -6.25 21.14
C LYS A 122 17.15 -6.76 20.38
N VAL A 123 17.33 -6.33 19.13
CA VAL A 123 18.34 -6.92 18.23
C VAL A 123 19.77 -6.81 18.74
N ASP A 124 20.10 -5.75 19.48
CA ASP A 124 21.44 -5.55 20.03
C ASP A 124 21.81 -6.51 21.16
N GLY A 125 20.80 -7.07 21.84
CA GLY A 125 21.00 -8.07 22.89
C GLY A 125 21.25 -9.49 22.37
N VAL A 126 21.19 -9.71 21.04
CA VAL A 126 21.31 -11.04 20.43
C VAL A 126 22.68 -11.24 19.80
N ASN A 127 23.28 -12.39 20.09
CA ASN A 127 24.59 -12.76 19.51
C ASN A 127 24.42 -13.44 18.15
N TYR A 128 24.74 -12.70 17.07
CA TYR A 128 24.78 -13.24 15.71
C TYR A 128 26.16 -13.83 15.41
N THR A 129 26.18 -15.03 14.84
CA THR A 129 27.44 -15.75 14.51
C THR A 129 27.86 -15.52 13.06
N ILE A 130 26.97 -15.01 12.21
CA ILE A 130 27.22 -14.76 10.79
C ILE A 130 27.27 -13.25 10.56
N GLU A 131 28.40 -12.79 10.04
CA GLU A 131 28.66 -11.38 9.74
C GLU A 131 27.64 -10.84 8.73
N GLY A 132 27.17 -9.60 8.95
CA GLY A 132 26.25 -8.87 8.09
C GLY A 132 24.76 -9.22 8.25
N ILE A 133 24.41 -10.33 8.90
CA ILE A 133 23.00 -10.74 9.06
C ILE A 133 22.25 -9.81 10.01
N LYS A 134 22.88 -9.40 11.09
CA LYS A 134 22.28 -8.46 12.05
C LYS A 134 21.97 -7.12 11.37
N GLU A 135 22.94 -6.56 10.67
CA GLU A 135 22.82 -5.28 9.95
C GLU A 135 21.74 -5.35 8.87
N GLN A 136 21.69 -6.46 8.12
CA GLN A 136 20.64 -6.70 7.13
C GLN A 136 19.24 -6.73 7.78
N GLN A 137 19.06 -7.47 8.87
CA GLN A 137 17.76 -7.56 9.55
C GLN A 137 17.35 -6.22 10.17
N ILE A 138 18.30 -5.42 10.70
CA ILE A 138 18.03 -4.04 11.12
C ILE A 138 17.60 -3.20 9.93
N GLY A 139 18.28 -3.30 8.78
CA GLY A 139 17.93 -2.58 7.55
C GLY A 139 16.53 -2.91 7.05
N GLU A 140 16.13 -4.18 7.11
CA GLU A 140 14.78 -4.59 6.73
C GLU A 140 13.71 -4.05 7.69
N ALA A 141 13.95 -4.14 9.00
CA ALA A 141 13.01 -3.59 9.99
C ALA A 141 12.84 -2.07 9.85
N ARG A 142 13.93 -1.36 9.58
CA ARG A 142 13.92 0.09 9.31
C ARG A 142 13.22 0.42 8.00
N PHE A 143 13.47 -0.33 6.93
CA PHE A 143 12.77 -0.19 5.65
C PHE A 143 11.24 -0.30 5.84
N LEU A 144 10.77 -1.30 6.58
CA LEU A 144 9.35 -1.52 6.85
C LEU A 144 8.76 -0.40 7.73
N ARG A 145 9.51 0.08 8.73
CA ARG A 145 9.09 1.21 9.57
C ARG A 145 8.98 2.51 8.77
N ALA A 146 9.95 2.77 7.92
CA ALA A 146 9.93 3.92 7.02
C ALA A 146 8.77 3.87 6.03
N LEU A 147 8.48 2.70 5.44
CA LEU A 147 7.33 2.50 4.56
C LEU A 147 6.02 2.81 5.27
N ALA A 148 5.84 2.30 6.50
CA ALA A 148 4.64 2.56 7.30
C ALA A 148 4.49 4.05 7.66
N TYR A 149 5.56 4.71 8.09
CA TYR A 149 5.53 6.15 8.36
C TYR A 149 5.30 6.99 7.11
N PHE A 150 5.83 6.58 5.97
CA PHE A 150 5.60 7.26 4.69
C PHE A 150 4.12 7.24 4.31
N ASP A 151 3.42 6.11 4.50
CA ASP A 151 1.98 6.04 4.28
C ASP A 151 1.18 6.83 5.33
N LEU A 152 1.57 6.74 6.61
CA LEU A 152 0.95 7.53 7.68
C LEU A 152 0.98 9.03 7.36
N VAL A 153 2.15 9.55 6.94
CA VAL A 153 2.31 10.98 6.60
C VAL A 153 1.51 11.34 5.36
N ARG A 154 1.51 10.49 4.32
CA ARG A 154 0.76 10.77 3.08
C ARG A 154 -0.75 10.75 3.28
N TYR A 155 -1.26 9.90 4.19
CA TYR A 155 -2.68 9.84 4.48
C TYR A 155 -3.12 10.87 5.52
N TYR A 156 -2.38 11.02 6.62
CA TYR A 156 -2.87 11.78 7.78
C TYR A 156 -2.07 13.07 8.07
N GLY A 157 -0.95 13.28 7.42
CA GLY A 157 -0.07 14.44 7.65
C GLY A 157 0.66 14.33 8.97
N ARG A 158 0.13 14.99 10.01
CA ARG A 158 0.70 14.95 11.36
C ARG A 158 0.30 13.69 12.10
N VAL A 159 1.29 12.93 12.55
CA VAL A 159 1.08 11.70 13.32
C VAL A 159 2.09 11.60 14.47
N PRO A 160 1.84 10.79 15.51
CA PRO A 160 2.83 10.55 16.57
C PRO A 160 4.13 9.97 16.03
N LEU A 161 5.26 10.51 16.48
CA LEU A 161 6.59 9.98 16.15
C LEU A 161 7.09 9.12 17.31
N THR A 162 7.21 7.80 17.06
CA THR A 162 7.69 6.82 18.05
C THR A 162 8.79 5.96 17.45
N LEU A 163 9.97 5.95 18.09
CA LEU A 163 11.15 5.21 17.63
C LEU A 163 11.53 4.05 18.55
N VAL A 164 10.80 3.90 19.65
CA VAL A 164 11.00 2.84 20.65
C VAL A 164 9.65 2.26 21.06
N PRO A 165 9.62 1.02 21.60
CA PRO A 165 8.39 0.48 22.18
C PRO A 165 7.84 1.41 23.25
N GLN A 166 6.53 1.62 23.24
CA GLN A 166 5.84 2.47 24.21
C GLN A 166 4.90 1.66 25.07
N THR A 167 4.82 2.02 26.34
CA THR A 167 3.72 1.62 27.21
C THR A 167 2.42 2.33 26.79
N ILE A 168 1.28 1.80 27.22
CA ILE A 168 -0.03 2.43 26.97
C ILE A 168 -0.04 3.89 27.45
N SER A 169 0.53 4.16 28.63
CA SER A 169 0.56 5.51 29.21
C SER A 169 1.41 6.48 28.38
N GLU A 170 2.55 6.02 27.84
CA GLU A 170 3.40 6.82 26.95
C GLU A 170 2.69 7.11 25.63
N ALA A 171 2.09 6.08 25.02
CA ALA A 171 1.34 6.24 23.77
C ALA A 171 0.17 7.23 23.93
N MET A 172 -0.56 7.17 25.06
CA MET A 172 -1.65 8.11 25.39
C MET A 172 -1.17 9.54 25.70
N SER A 173 0.11 9.80 25.71
CA SER A 173 0.70 11.13 25.97
C SER A 173 1.65 11.61 24.86
N THR A 174 1.89 10.80 23.81
CA THR A 174 2.73 11.17 22.69
C THR A 174 1.95 12.09 21.72
N PRO A 175 2.37 13.35 21.52
CA PRO A 175 1.70 14.27 20.62
C PRO A 175 1.99 13.94 19.16
N GLN A 176 1.25 14.58 18.25
CA GLN A 176 1.56 14.57 16.81
C GLN A 176 2.85 15.35 16.54
N SER A 177 3.67 14.84 15.62
CA SER A 177 4.79 15.58 15.01
C SER A 177 4.39 16.10 13.63
N GLU A 178 5.01 17.17 13.19
CA GLU A 178 4.84 17.70 11.84
C GLU A 178 5.38 16.71 10.78
N ALA A 179 4.77 16.71 9.61
CA ALA A 179 5.15 15.79 8.53
C ALA A 179 6.66 15.88 8.21
N VAL A 180 7.21 17.09 8.10
CA VAL A 180 8.64 17.31 7.81
C VAL A 180 9.53 16.67 8.86
N GLU A 181 9.16 16.77 10.13
CA GLU A 181 9.91 16.16 11.24
C GLU A 181 9.94 14.63 11.12
N ILE A 182 8.84 14.02 10.70
CA ILE A 182 8.75 12.56 10.49
C ILE A 182 9.64 12.13 9.30
N TYR A 183 9.65 12.90 8.21
CA TYR A 183 10.57 12.64 7.10
C TYR A 183 12.03 12.68 7.55
N GLU A 184 12.42 13.72 8.29
CA GLU A 184 13.82 13.97 8.69
C GLU A 184 14.31 13.05 9.80
N LYS A 185 13.44 12.66 10.75
CA LYS A 185 13.86 11.90 11.94
C LYS A 185 13.67 10.39 11.82
N VAL A 186 12.82 9.90 10.91
CA VAL A 186 12.59 8.47 10.77
C VAL A 186 12.62 7.99 9.32
N ILE A 187 11.84 8.57 8.40
CA ILE A 187 11.70 8.01 7.07
C ILE A 187 13.03 8.01 6.32
N ILE A 188 13.69 9.17 6.22
CA ILE A 188 14.98 9.30 5.53
C ILE A 188 16.08 8.51 6.23
N PRO A 189 16.34 8.69 7.55
CA PRO A 189 17.41 7.96 8.22
C PRO A 189 17.24 6.45 8.21
N ASP A 190 16.00 5.95 8.27
CA ASP A 190 15.74 4.52 8.21
C ASP A 190 16.00 3.96 6.79
N LEU A 191 15.62 4.69 5.74
CA LEU A 191 15.88 4.26 4.37
C LEU A 191 17.36 4.40 3.99
N GLU A 192 18.06 5.43 4.44
CA GLU A 192 19.52 5.57 4.25
C GLU A 192 20.28 4.42 4.93
N TYR A 193 19.87 4.05 6.15
CA TYR A 193 20.44 2.85 6.79
C TYR A 193 20.14 1.58 5.99
N ALA A 194 18.91 1.42 5.50
CA ALA A 194 18.53 0.29 4.66
C ALA A 194 19.37 0.22 3.37
N VAL A 195 19.61 1.35 2.70
CA VAL A 195 20.50 1.44 1.53
C VAL A 195 21.94 1.04 1.89
N GLY A 196 22.42 1.38 3.07
CA GLY A 196 23.77 1.04 3.52
C GLY A 196 23.95 -0.41 3.98
N SER A 197 22.86 -1.13 4.30
CA SER A 197 22.93 -2.47 4.95
C SER A 197 22.26 -3.60 4.18
N LEU A 198 21.32 -3.31 3.27
CA LEU A 198 20.65 -4.32 2.47
C LEU A 198 21.50 -4.78 1.29
N THR A 199 21.24 -6.00 0.83
CA THR A 199 21.87 -6.59 -0.35
C THR A 199 20.81 -6.96 -1.39
N GLU A 200 21.23 -7.29 -2.62
CA GLU A 200 20.32 -7.78 -3.67
C GLU A 200 19.87 -9.23 -3.46
N GLU A 201 20.53 -9.95 -2.58
CA GLU A 201 20.20 -11.32 -2.21
C GLU A 201 20.13 -11.44 -0.69
N PRO A 202 18.98 -11.08 -0.08
CA PRO A 202 18.80 -11.19 1.36
C PRO A 202 19.05 -12.62 1.86
N LYS A 203 19.65 -12.73 3.04
CA LYS A 203 19.96 -14.02 3.67
C LYS A 203 19.10 -14.22 4.92
N ASP A 204 18.83 -15.49 5.25
CA ASP A 204 18.24 -15.86 6.53
C ASP A 204 19.29 -15.83 7.67
N TYR A 205 18.84 -16.08 8.90
CA TYR A 205 19.71 -16.07 10.08
C TYR A 205 20.84 -17.12 10.05
N LEU A 206 20.78 -18.09 9.13
CA LEU A 206 21.83 -19.08 8.88
C LEU A 206 22.76 -18.71 7.72
N GLY A 207 22.61 -17.52 7.13
CA GLY A 207 23.40 -17.05 6.00
C GLY A 207 23.03 -17.69 4.67
N ARG A 208 21.92 -18.42 4.59
CA ARG A 208 21.42 -19.01 3.35
C ARG A 208 20.57 -18.00 2.59
N LYS A 209 20.50 -18.10 1.28
CA LYS A 209 19.56 -17.29 0.49
C LYS A 209 18.16 -17.40 1.10
N SER A 210 17.58 -16.26 1.46
CA SER A 210 16.26 -16.21 2.07
C SER A 210 15.16 -16.54 1.06
N ALA A 211 13.98 -16.84 1.59
CA ALA A 211 12.76 -16.87 0.79
C ALA A 211 12.47 -15.49 0.19
N SER A 212 11.59 -15.49 -0.81
CA SER A 212 11.12 -14.29 -1.51
C SER A 212 10.39 -13.27 -0.63
N GLY A 213 10.15 -12.08 -1.17
CA GLY A 213 9.37 -11.04 -0.52
C GLY A 213 10.12 -10.17 0.48
N ARG A 214 11.44 -10.37 0.66
CA ARG A 214 12.25 -9.51 1.54
C ARG A 214 12.72 -8.25 0.83
N ALA A 215 12.89 -7.17 1.60
CA ALA A 215 13.43 -5.92 1.08
C ALA A 215 14.88 -6.10 0.61
N THR A 216 15.20 -5.54 -0.56
CA THR A 216 16.53 -5.57 -1.17
C THR A 216 17.12 -4.17 -1.20
N LEU A 217 18.41 -4.06 -1.54
CA LEU A 217 19.07 -2.77 -1.78
C LEU A 217 18.33 -1.96 -2.86
N THR A 218 17.95 -2.61 -3.97
CA THR A 218 17.16 -1.97 -5.04
C THR A 218 15.81 -1.47 -4.51
N ALA A 219 15.12 -2.22 -3.65
CA ALA A 219 13.87 -1.78 -3.04
C ALA A 219 14.04 -0.56 -2.14
N ALA A 220 15.12 -0.52 -1.34
CA ALA A 220 15.42 0.62 -0.47
C ALA A 220 15.73 1.89 -1.27
N LYS A 221 16.54 1.78 -2.33
CA LYS A 221 16.84 2.91 -3.24
C LYS A 221 15.58 3.42 -3.94
N ALA A 222 14.74 2.53 -4.47
CA ALA A 222 13.51 2.91 -5.15
C ALA A 222 12.51 3.60 -4.22
N LEU A 223 12.36 3.11 -2.98
CA LEU A 223 11.50 3.74 -1.98
C LEU A 223 12.05 5.10 -1.54
N LEU A 224 13.34 5.23 -1.27
CA LEU A 224 13.96 6.50 -0.90
C LEU A 224 13.84 7.53 -2.03
N GLY A 225 14.04 7.12 -3.29
CA GLY A 225 13.82 7.97 -4.47
C GLY A 225 12.38 8.47 -4.56
N ARG A 226 11.38 7.60 -4.31
CA ARG A 226 9.95 7.98 -4.25
C ARG A 226 9.67 8.94 -3.09
N VAL A 227 10.28 8.72 -1.93
CA VAL A 227 10.17 9.63 -0.76
C VAL A 227 10.69 11.01 -1.12
N TYR A 228 11.89 11.12 -1.68
CA TYR A 228 12.46 12.40 -2.09
C TYR A 228 11.62 13.11 -3.16
N LEU A 229 11.11 12.38 -4.17
CA LEU A 229 10.23 12.98 -5.18
C LEU A 229 8.91 13.49 -4.54
N THR A 230 8.37 12.77 -3.57
CA THR A 230 7.17 13.20 -2.84
C THR A 230 7.44 14.48 -2.04
N MET A 231 8.60 14.60 -1.39
CA MET A 231 8.98 15.81 -0.66
C MET A 231 9.21 17.01 -1.59
N ALA A 232 9.69 16.77 -2.83
CA ALA A 232 9.85 17.84 -3.83
C ALA A 232 8.51 18.37 -4.36
N GLY A 233 7.41 17.64 -4.16
CA GLY A 233 6.05 18.04 -4.54
C GLY A 233 5.27 18.71 -3.40
N PHE A 234 3.96 18.97 -3.68
CA PHE A 234 3.03 19.48 -2.66
C PHE A 234 2.85 18.47 -1.51
N PRO A 235 2.74 18.89 -0.26
CA PRO A 235 2.70 20.28 0.24
C PRO A 235 4.09 20.84 0.64
N LEU A 236 5.17 20.04 0.62
CA LEU A 236 6.47 20.44 1.14
C LEU A 236 7.26 21.33 0.19
N TYR A 237 7.18 21.04 -1.13
CA TYR A 237 7.94 21.76 -2.18
C TYR A 237 9.45 21.87 -1.90
N ASP A 238 10.06 20.83 -1.28
CA ASP A 238 11.49 20.79 -1.07
C ASP A 238 12.23 20.37 -2.35
N GLU A 239 12.44 21.34 -3.24
CA GLU A 239 13.11 21.12 -4.53
C GLU A 239 14.53 20.56 -4.38
N THR A 240 15.18 20.70 -3.20
CA THR A 240 16.51 20.13 -2.96
C THR A 240 16.53 18.60 -3.01
N LYS A 241 15.38 17.95 -2.82
CA LYS A 241 15.22 16.49 -2.85
C LYS A 241 15.13 15.93 -4.26
N LYS A 242 14.87 16.77 -5.27
CA LYS A 242 14.63 16.32 -6.64
C LYS A 242 15.84 15.66 -7.27
N GLU A 243 17.03 16.24 -7.07
CA GLU A 243 18.27 15.65 -7.58
C GLU A 243 18.62 14.36 -6.86
N LEU A 244 18.43 14.29 -5.53
CA LEU A 244 18.62 13.05 -4.77
C LEU A 244 17.68 11.93 -5.25
N ALA A 245 16.43 12.28 -5.58
CA ALA A 245 15.49 11.32 -6.17
C ALA A 245 15.99 10.83 -7.52
N ARG A 246 16.45 11.75 -8.40
CA ARG A 246 16.96 11.41 -9.74
C ARG A 246 18.11 10.40 -9.66
N GLU A 247 19.10 10.66 -8.81
CA GLU A 247 20.27 9.78 -8.65
C GLU A 247 19.88 8.35 -8.24
N LEU A 248 19.06 8.23 -7.19
CA LEU A 248 18.63 6.91 -6.70
C LEU A 248 17.78 6.14 -7.72
N LEU A 249 16.85 6.83 -8.39
CA LEU A 249 16.01 6.20 -9.41
C LEU A 249 16.83 5.77 -10.62
N GLU A 250 17.84 6.55 -11.00
CA GLU A 250 18.78 6.21 -12.09
C GLU A 250 19.59 4.96 -11.74
N GLU A 251 20.12 4.85 -10.51
CA GLU A 251 20.84 3.67 -10.07
C GLU A 251 19.97 2.40 -10.11
N VAL A 252 18.68 2.50 -9.76
CA VAL A 252 17.73 1.38 -9.87
C VAL A 252 17.51 0.97 -11.32
N ILE A 253 17.34 1.93 -12.24
CA ILE A 253 17.17 1.67 -13.67
C ILE A 253 18.43 1.00 -14.24
N ASP A 254 19.61 1.56 -13.95
CA ASP A 254 20.89 1.04 -14.44
C ASP A 254 21.15 -0.38 -13.92
N TYR A 255 20.81 -0.68 -12.66
CA TYR A 255 20.88 -2.04 -12.11
C TYR A 255 19.91 -3.00 -12.83
N ALA A 256 18.67 -2.57 -13.06
CA ALA A 256 17.69 -3.38 -13.78
C ALA A 256 18.13 -3.67 -15.22
N ASP A 257 18.67 -2.68 -15.92
CA ASP A 257 19.18 -2.81 -17.29
C ASP A 257 20.42 -3.72 -17.35
N ALA A 258 21.35 -3.59 -16.41
CA ALA A 258 22.56 -4.41 -16.34
C ALA A 258 22.26 -5.88 -16.02
N THR A 259 21.24 -6.16 -15.22
CA THR A 259 20.91 -7.51 -14.76
C THR A 259 19.78 -8.19 -15.52
N GLY A 260 18.99 -7.43 -16.28
CA GLY A 260 17.76 -7.88 -16.93
C GLY A 260 16.62 -8.22 -15.95
N LYS A 261 16.73 -7.79 -14.66
CA LYS A 261 15.71 -7.98 -13.64
C LYS A 261 14.60 -6.91 -13.75
N PHE A 262 13.45 -7.18 -13.19
CA PHE A 262 12.31 -6.29 -12.96
C PHE A 262 11.62 -5.77 -14.25
N TRP A 263 12.10 -6.11 -15.44
CA TRP A 263 11.52 -5.66 -16.70
C TRP A 263 10.78 -6.79 -17.43
N ALA A 264 9.49 -6.61 -17.64
CA ALA A 264 8.70 -7.43 -18.57
C ALA A 264 8.92 -6.95 -20.00
N LYS A 265 9.53 -7.78 -20.86
CA LYS A 265 10.04 -7.39 -22.17
C LYS A 265 8.96 -7.24 -23.25
N ASN A 266 7.81 -7.88 -23.05
CA ASN A 266 6.71 -7.94 -24.02
C ASN A 266 5.36 -8.12 -23.31
N ALA A 267 4.28 -8.07 -24.09
CA ALA A 267 2.92 -8.21 -23.60
C ALA A 267 2.67 -9.49 -22.79
N SER A 268 3.19 -10.63 -23.24
CA SER A 268 3.01 -11.92 -22.54
C SER A 268 3.71 -11.92 -21.19
N GLU A 269 4.92 -11.39 -21.10
CA GLU A 269 5.62 -11.26 -19.81
C GLU A 269 4.93 -10.27 -18.89
N TRP A 270 4.39 -9.17 -19.41
CA TRP A 270 3.62 -8.21 -18.63
C TRP A 270 2.32 -8.84 -18.08
N GLN A 271 1.62 -9.67 -18.87
CA GLN A 271 0.46 -10.40 -18.39
C GLN A 271 0.81 -11.44 -17.32
N ARG A 272 1.99 -12.07 -17.39
CA ARG A 272 2.49 -13.01 -16.36
C ARG A 272 2.79 -12.34 -15.03
N MET A 273 3.08 -11.05 -15.02
CA MET A 273 3.25 -10.24 -13.81
C MET A 273 2.00 -10.31 -12.90
N TRP A 274 0.82 -10.53 -13.48
CA TRP A 274 -0.48 -10.61 -12.81
C TRP A 274 -0.97 -12.05 -12.61
N ILE A 275 -0.04 -12.98 -12.50
CA ILE A 275 -0.25 -14.36 -12.09
C ILE A 275 0.50 -14.58 -10.78
N ASN A 276 -0.09 -15.33 -9.84
CA ASN A 276 0.59 -15.63 -8.58
C ASN A 276 1.84 -16.49 -8.80
N GLU A 277 2.96 -15.87 -8.59
CA GLU A 277 4.27 -16.50 -8.63
C GLU A 277 5.12 -15.79 -7.58
N ASN A 278 5.37 -16.46 -6.45
CA ASN A 278 6.30 -15.93 -5.45
C ASN A 278 7.70 -15.82 -6.06
N ASP A 279 8.47 -14.81 -5.65
CA ASP A 279 9.69 -14.40 -6.34
C ASP A 279 9.44 -13.92 -7.77
N ASN A 280 8.34 -13.22 -7.97
CA ASN A 280 8.04 -12.59 -9.23
C ASN A 280 9.21 -11.68 -9.64
N LYS A 281 9.93 -12.09 -10.67
CA LYS A 281 11.15 -11.40 -11.16
C LYS A 281 10.86 -9.99 -11.69
N TYR A 282 9.58 -9.59 -11.76
CA TYR A 282 9.15 -8.30 -12.31
C TYR A 282 8.86 -7.24 -11.23
N HIS A 283 8.66 -7.64 -9.96
CA HIS A 283 8.42 -6.69 -8.87
C HIS A 283 9.72 -6.40 -8.11
N ILE A 284 9.99 -5.13 -7.83
CA ILE A 284 11.11 -4.72 -6.98
C ILE A 284 10.78 -5.01 -5.52
N PHE A 285 9.54 -4.72 -5.11
CA PHE A 285 9.04 -5.06 -3.78
C PHE A 285 7.53 -5.31 -3.84
N GLU A 286 7.07 -6.37 -3.17
CA GLU A 286 5.67 -6.80 -3.20
C GLU A 286 5.19 -7.35 -1.86
N ILE A 287 3.87 -7.27 -1.63
CA ILE A 287 3.20 -8.01 -0.56
C ILE A 287 2.85 -9.39 -1.11
N GLN A 288 3.30 -10.44 -0.44
CA GLN A 288 3.04 -11.82 -0.86
C GLN A 288 1.80 -12.39 -0.19
N TYR A 289 0.94 -13.01 -0.99
CA TYR A 289 -0.30 -13.65 -0.56
C TYR A 289 -0.31 -15.14 -0.91
N ILE A 290 -1.13 -15.90 -0.21
CA ILE A 290 -1.34 -17.32 -0.45
C ILE A 290 -2.83 -17.66 -0.44
N VAL A 291 -3.20 -18.81 -0.99
CA VAL A 291 -4.57 -19.35 -0.90
C VAL A 291 -4.81 -19.87 0.52
N ALA A 292 -5.09 -18.97 1.45
CA ALA A 292 -5.42 -19.35 2.83
C ALA A 292 -6.25 -18.26 3.50
N LYS A 293 -7.00 -18.64 4.54
CA LYS A 293 -7.74 -17.70 5.37
C LYS A 293 -6.79 -16.68 5.99
N ASP A 294 -7.16 -15.40 5.92
CA ASP A 294 -6.44 -14.24 6.45
C ASP A 294 -5.08 -13.94 5.77
N TYR A 295 -4.70 -14.71 4.73
CA TYR A 295 -3.45 -14.54 3.99
C TYR A 295 -3.63 -14.38 2.48
N GLY A 296 -4.87 -14.29 2.01
CA GLY A 296 -5.20 -13.97 0.60
C GLY A 296 -5.28 -12.47 0.35
N ASN A 297 -5.15 -12.07 -0.92
CA ASN A 297 -5.27 -10.67 -1.34
C ASN A 297 -6.74 -10.23 -1.33
N PRO A 298 -7.14 -9.29 -0.47
CA PRO A 298 -8.53 -8.85 -0.36
C PRO A 298 -8.98 -7.92 -1.50
N MET A 299 -8.07 -7.42 -2.34
CA MET A 299 -8.40 -6.45 -3.40
C MET A 299 -9.46 -6.94 -4.37
N VAL A 300 -9.42 -8.22 -4.74
CA VAL A 300 -10.40 -8.80 -5.67
C VAL A 300 -11.82 -8.66 -5.13
N PHE A 301 -12.00 -8.89 -3.83
CA PHE A 301 -13.29 -8.68 -3.16
C PHE A 301 -13.79 -7.23 -3.25
N HIS A 302 -12.87 -6.27 -3.14
CA HIS A 302 -13.22 -4.85 -3.13
C HIS A 302 -13.39 -4.27 -4.54
N SER A 303 -12.66 -4.78 -5.54
CA SER A 303 -12.58 -4.19 -6.88
C SER A 303 -13.54 -4.80 -7.90
N VAL A 304 -14.03 -6.03 -7.67
CA VAL A 304 -14.81 -6.76 -8.66
C VAL A 304 -16.24 -6.92 -8.22
N PRO A 305 -17.24 -6.66 -9.12
CA PRO A 305 -18.64 -6.92 -8.84
C PRO A 305 -18.89 -8.44 -8.77
N ARG A 306 -20.15 -8.84 -8.60
CA ARG A 306 -20.52 -10.25 -8.68
C ARG A 306 -19.90 -10.89 -9.92
N LEU A 307 -18.92 -11.77 -9.68
CA LEU A 307 -18.16 -12.39 -10.75
C LEU A 307 -19.01 -13.39 -11.51
N PRO A 308 -19.01 -13.35 -12.86
CA PRO A 308 -19.58 -14.42 -13.66
C PRO A 308 -18.82 -15.73 -13.46
N SER A 309 -19.52 -16.85 -13.61
CA SER A 309 -18.95 -18.20 -13.55
C SER A 309 -17.80 -18.45 -14.55
N LYS A 310 -17.69 -17.60 -15.59
CA LYS A 310 -16.54 -17.65 -16.53
C LYS A 310 -15.20 -17.33 -15.89
N TYR A 311 -15.18 -16.59 -14.78
CA TYR A 311 -13.94 -16.18 -14.11
C TYR A 311 -13.60 -17.05 -12.92
N VAL A 312 -14.58 -17.34 -12.07
CA VAL A 312 -14.43 -18.15 -10.86
C VAL A 312 -15.66 -19.01 -10.65
N THR A 313 -15.48 -20.16 -10.01
CA THR A 313 -16.58 -21.05 -9.64
C THR A 313 -17.38 -20.58 -8.44
N LEU A 314 -16.80 -19.70 -7.62
CA LEU A 314 -17.42 -19.15 -6.42
C LEU A 314 -18.38 -18.02 -6.79
N GLU A 315 -19.65 -18.09 -6.34
CA GLU A 315 -20.56 -16.95 -6.41
C GLU A 315 -20.08 -15.84 -5.47
N MET A 316 -19.59 -14.76 -6.06
CA MET A 316 -19.13 -13.60 -5.29
C MET A 316 -20.13 -12.46 -5.38
N SER A 317 -20.64 -12.02 -4.23
CA SER A 317 -21.25 -10.71 -4.09
C SER A 317 -20.14 -9.72 -3.76
N GLY A 318 -19.53 -9.14 -4.78
CA GLY A 318 -18.46 -8.15 -4.61
C GLY A 318 -18.99 -6.73 -4.50
N ASN A 319 -18.13 -5.86 -4.04
CA ASN A 319 -18.32 -4.42 -4.07
C ASN A 319 -17.85 -3.89 -5.43
N SER A 320 -18.49 -2.85 -5.93
CA SER A 320 -18.26 -2.40 -7.29
C SER A 320 -17.48 -1.09 -7.30
N ILE A 321 -16.19 -1.22 -7.56
CA ILE A 321 -15.36 -0.09 -7.93
C ILE A 321 -15.14 -0.18 -9.44
N ALA A 322 -15.81 0.67 -10.20
CA ALA A 322 -15.69 0.72 -11.64
C ALA A 322 -14.51 1.60 -12.07
N CYS A 323 -14.07 1.41 -13.32
CA CYS A 323 -13.13 2.31 -13.97
C CYS A 323 -13.85 3.63 -14.30
N ALA A 324 -13.26 4.77 -13.93
CA ALA A 324 -13.80 6.06 -14.30
C ALA A 324 -13.60 6.32 -15.80
N LYS A 325 -14.54 7.05 -16.43
CA LYS A 325 -14.52 7.34 -17.87
C LYS A 325 -13.19 7.88 -18.36
N GLY A 326 -12.56 8.79 -17.62
CA GLY A 326 -11.28 9.37 -18.00
C GLY A 326 -10.16 8.35 -18.14
N LEU A 327 -10.08 7.34 -17.24
CA LEU A 327 -9.12 6.24 -17.36
C LEU A 327 -9.58 5.22 -18.40
N ASP A 328 -10.87 4.91 -18.45
CA ASP A 328 -11.46 3.98 -19.42
C ASP A 328 -11.17 4.44 -20.86
N ASN A 329 -11.47 5.71 -21.17
CA ASN A 329 -11.19 6.32 -22.47
C ASN A 329 -9.67 6.28 -22.77
N LEU A 330 -8.82 6.56 -21.78
CA LEU A 330 -7.37 6.55 -21.94
C LEU A 330 -6.84 5.15 -22.26
N LEU A 331 -7.36 4.10 -21.62
CA LEU A 331 -6.99 2.71 -21.91
C LEU A 331 -7.45 2.24 -23.29
N LYS A 332 -8.54 2.82 -23.82
CA LYS A 332 -9.15 2.49 -25.12
C LYS A 332 -8.74 3.43 -26.26
N GLU A 333 -7.89 4.41 -25.97
CA GLU A 333 -7.53 5.49 -26.92
C GLU A 333 -6.91 4.96 -28.21
N GLU A 334 -6.00 4.00 -28.11
CA GLU A 334 -5.27 3.46 -29.24
C GLU A 334 -5.99 2.22 -29.80
N GLN A 335 -6.47 2.31 -31.03
CA GLN A 335 -7.20 1.25 -31.74
C GLN A 335 -6.67 1.07 -33.16
N ASP A 336 -6.81 -0.15 -33.71
CA ASP A 336 -6.57 -0.44 -35.12
C ASP A 336 -7.77 -0.02 -36.00
N GLU A 337 -7.65 -0.23 -37.32
CA GLU A 337 -8.71 0.10 -38.28
C GLU A 337 -10.00 -0.72 -38.06
N GLU A 338 -9.91 -1.88 -37.44
CA GLU A 338 -11.04 -2.76 -37.09
C GLU A 338 -11.65 -2.41 -35.72
N GLY A 339 -11.04 -1.47 -34.96
CA GLY A 339 -11.51 -1.05 -33.63
C GLY A 339 -11.04 -1.95 -32.49
N HIS A 340 -10.02 -2.79 -32.69
CA HIS A 340 -9.40 -3.54 -31.60
C HIS A 340 -8.42 -2.65 -30.83
N PHE A 341 -8.40 -2.81 -29.51
CA PHE A 341 -7.49 -2.05 -28.65
C PHE A 341 -6.03 -2.50 -28.86
N LEU A 342 -5.16 -1.57 -29.21
CA LEU A 342 -3.73 -1.82 -29.39
C LEU A 342 -3.02 -1.93 -28.04
N ASP A 343 -3.45 -1.15 -27.03
CA ASP A 343 -2.86 -1.20 -25.69
C ASP A 343 -3.21 -2.52 -25.01
N VAL A 344 -2.22 -3.42 -24.89
CA VAL A 344 -2.41 -4.75 -24.26
C VAL A 344 -2.83 -4.66 -22.79
N ARG A 345 -2.64 -3.52 -22.14
CA ARG A 345 -3.04 -3.27 -20.76
C ARG A 345 -4.55 -3.07 -20.65
N CYS A 346 -5.23 -2.63 -21.70
CA CYS A 346 -6.67 -2.35 -21.67
C CYS A 346 -7.45 -3.57 -21.16
N LEU A 347 -7.50 -4.63 -21.93
CA LEU A 347 -8.26 -5.85 -21.58
C LEU A 347 -7.66 -6.68 -20.43
N ALA A 348 -6.45 -6.37 -20.01
CA ALA A 348 -5.84 -6.98 -18.82
C ALA A 348 -6.14 -6.20 -17.53
N THR A 349 -6.50 -4.93 -17.64
CA THR A 349 -6.83 -4.06 -16.52
C THR A 349 -8.33 -3.97 -16.27
N ILE A 350 -9.15 -3.90 -17.34
CA ILE A 350 -10.60 -3.72 -17.27
C ILE A 350 -11.35 -4.81 -18.04
N ASP A 351 -12.53 -5.18 -17.55
CA ASP A 351 -13.48 -6.00 -18.30
C ASP A 351 -14.52 -5.09 -18.98
N THR A 352 -14.50 -5.12 -20.30
CA THR A 352 -15.42 -4.36 -21.16
C THR A 352 -16.72 -5.11 -21.45
N THR A 353 -16.86 -6.36 -21.01
CA THR A 353 -18.09 -7.12 -21.16
C THR A 353 -19.13 -6.63 -20.17
N LYS A 354 -20.10 -5.88 -20.66
CA LYS A 354 -21.25 -5.42 -19.87
C LYS A 354 -21.98 -6.63 -19.30
N PHE A 355 -21.97 -6.79 -17.98
CA PHE A 355 -22.76 -7.84 -17.33
C PHE A 355 -24.23 -7.48 -17.41
N VAL A 356 -24.93 -8.12 -18.33
CA VAL A 356 -26.38 -8.22 -18.29
C VAL A 356 -26.70 -9.34 -17.31
N THR A 357 -27.18 -9.03 -16.12
CA THR A 357 -27.74 -10.04 -15.24
C THR A 357 -29.07 -10.46 -15.84
N ASP A 358 -29.26 -11.76 -16.10
CA ASP A 358 -30.53 -12.33 -16.53
C ASP A 358 -31.64 -12.21 -15.46
N ASN A 359 -31.34 -11.62 -14.31
CA ASN A 359 -32.30 -11.40 -13.24
C ASN A 359 -32.83 -9.95 -13.27
N PRO A 360 -34.09 -9.73 -13.74
CA PRO A 360 -34.71 -8.40 -13.81
C PRO A 360 -34.89 -7.72 -12.43
N ASN A 361 -34.79 -8.49 -11.34
CA ASN A 361 -34.88 -8.00 -9.96
C ASN A 361 -33.50 -7.74 -9.32
N SER A 362 -32.42 -8.00 -10.03
CA SER A 362 -31.08 -7.66 -9.56
C SER A 362 -30.86 -6.15 -9.67
N VAL A 363 -30.70 -5.47 -8.54
CA VAL A 363 -30.47 -4.03 -8.43
C VAL A 363 -29.09 -3.61 -9.00
N THR A 364 -28.29 -4.54 -9.43
CA THR A 364 -26.97 -4.33 -10.04
C THR A 364 -27.07 -4.06 -11.54
N LYS A 365 -27.77 -3.01 -11.91
CA LYS A 365 -27.40 -2.27 -13.12
C LYS A 365 -26.13 -1.48 -12.80
N TYR A 366 -24.97 -2.08 -13.01
CA TYR A 366 -23.76 -1.30 -13.20
C TYR A 366 -24.02 -0.44 -14.42
N ALA A 367 -24.12 0.85 -14.23
CA ALA A 367 -24.59 1.80 -15.24
C ALA A 367 -23.59 1.95 -16.40
N GLY A 368 -23.23 0.86 -17.07
CA GLY A 368 -22.43 0.89 -18.29
C GLY A 368 -20.94 1.18 -18.11
N GLU A 369 -20.42 1.14 -16.88
CA GLU A 369 -18.99 1.34 -16.60
C GLU A 369 -18.28 0.00 -16.56
N ASP A 370 -17.04 -0.03 -17.05
CA ASP A 370 -16.17 -1.19 -16.99
C ASP A 370 -15.57 -1.36 -15.59
N PHE A 371 -15.22 -2.56 -15.19
CA PHE A 371 -14.67 -2.82 -13.87
C PHE A 371 -13.27 -3.43 -13.94
N PHE A 372 -12.50 -3.27 -12.87
CA PHE A 372 -11.11 -3.70 -12.82
C PHE A 372 -10.99 -5.21 -12.65
N ILE A 373 -10.14 -5.83 -13.48
CA ILE A 373 -9.78 -7.26 -13.41
C ILE A 373 -8.29 -7.49 -13.26
N LYS A 374 -7.48 -6.45 -13.16
CA LYS A 374 -6.01 -6.54 -13.13
C LYS A 374 -5.51 -7.53 -12.08
N PHE A 375 -6.08 -7.50 -10.88
CA PHE A 375 -5.73 -8.39 -9.78
C PHE A 375 -6.57 -9.65 -9.72
N LEU A 376 -7.46 -9.87 -10.69
CA LEU A 376 -8.24 -11.09 -10.78
C LEU A 376 -7.46 -12.16 -11.54
N GLU A 377 -6.92 -13.12 -10.81
CA GLU A 377 -6.27 -14.30 -11.38
C GLU A 377 -7.32 -15.35 -11.72
N HIS A 378 -7.93 -15.22 -12.89
CA HIS A 378 -9.02 -16.07 -13.31
C HIS A 378 -8.56 -17.24 -14.22
N LYS A 379 -9.39 -18.30 -14.29
CA LYS A 379 -9.12 -19.51 -15.05
C LYS A 379 -8.64 -19.24 -16.49
N MET A 380 -9.39 -18.46 -17.25
CA MET A 380 -9.06 -18.17 -18.66
C MET A 380 -7.70 -17.49 -18.82
N LYS A 381 -7.33 -16.59 -17.90
CA LYS A 381 -6.02 -15.90 -17.91
C LYS A 381 -4.89 -16.89 -17.64
N ARG A 382 -5.08 -17.77 -16.65
CA ARG A 382 -4.09 -18.80 -16.32
C ARG A 382 -3.91 -19.80 -17.46
N GLU A 383 -4.99 -20.35 -18.01
CA GLU A 383 -4.96 -21.27 -19.14
C GLU A 383 -4.28 -20.66 -20.38
N ALA A 384 -4.59 -19.40 -20.71
CA ALA A 384 -3.98 -18.68 -21.83
C ALA A 384 -2.47 -18.49 -21.69
N LEU A 385 -1.96 -18.44 -20.45
CA LEU A 385 -0.54 -18.28 -20.13
C LEU A 385 0.16 -19.61 -19.80
N GLY A 386 -0.56 -20.75 -19.87
CA GLY A 386 -0.03 -22.08 -19.62
C GLY A 386 0.10 -22.46 -18.13
N TYR A 387 -0.69 -21.86 -17.26
CA TYR A 387 -0.74 -22.17 -15.82
C TYR A 387 -1.95 -23.06 -15.48
N ASP A 388 -1.82 -23.87 -14.43
CA ASP A 388 -2.92 -24.67 -13.91
C ASP A 388 -4.07 -23.82 -13.36
N ASP A 389 -5.29 -24.34 -13.42
CA ASP A 389 -6.45 -23.72 -12.79
C ASP A 389 -6.40 -23.88 -11.27
N ILE A 390 -6.42 -22.75 -10.54
CA ILE A 390 -6.44 -22.71 -9.07
C ILE A 390 -7.86 -22.45 -8.50
N ASN A 391 -8.87 -22.26 -9.34
CA ASN A 391 -10.20 -21.86 -8.86
C ASN A 391 -10.83 -22.85 -7.89
N ALA A 392 -10.50 -24.15 -8.00
CA ALA A 392 -10.95 -25.16 -7.04
C ALA A 392 -10.38 -24.95 -5.62
N GLN A 393 -9.28 -24.24 -5.48
CA GLN A 393 -8.63 -23.91 -4.19
C GLN A 393 -9.18 -22.63 -3.57
N ILE A 394 -9.82 -21.77 -4.38
CA ILE A 394 -10.39 -20.50 -3.94
C ILE A 394 -11.81 -20.78 -3.43
N VAL A 395 -11.92 -21.05 -2.14
CA VAL A 395 -13.20 -21.34 -1.46
C VAL A 395 -13.82 -20.12 -0.79
N ASP A 396 -13.09 -19.02 -0.72
CA ASP A 396 -13.54 -17.74 -0.18
C ASP A 396 -13.02 -16.57 -1.03
N ARG A 397 -13.78 -15.50 -1.08
CA ARG A 397 -13.49 -14.27 -1.85
C ARG A 397 -12.24 -13.51 -1.38
N THR A 398 -11.70 -13.86 -0.23
CA THR A 398 -10.48 -13.28 0.35
C THR A 398 -9.26 -14.19 0.18
N TYR A 399 -9.36 -15.29 -0.56
CA TYR A 399 -8.30 -16.29 -0.72
C TYR A 399 -7.50 -16.14 -2.02
N PHE A 400 -7.66 -15.06 -2.75
CA PHE A 400 -6.90 -14.85 -3.98
C PHE A 400 -5.41 -14.68 -3.69
N PRO A 401 -4.54 -15.47 -4.33
CA PRO A 401 -3.12 -15.49 -3.96
C PRO A 401 -2.25 -14.48 -4.69
N LEU A 402 -2.82 -13.63 -5.56
CA LEU A 402 -2.03 -12.70 -6.37
C LEU A 402 -1.33 -11.68 -5.50
N ASN A 403 -0.02 -11.61 -5.61
CA ASN A 403 0.82 -10.66 -4.90
C ASN A 403 0.52 -9.21 -5.32
N PHE A 404 0.69 -8.27 -4.39
CA PHE A 404 0.45 -6.86 -4.65
C PHE A 404 1.78 -6.10 -4.75
N PRO A 405 2.12 -5.50 -5.91
CA PRO A 405 3.34 -4.74 -6.07
C PRO A 405 3.26 -3.41 -5.31
N LEU A 406 4.20 -3.17 -4.44
CA LEU A 406 4.41 -1.86 -3.81
C LEU A 406 5.37 -0.99 -4.62
N ILE A 407 6.34 -1.63 -5.29
CA ILE A 407 7.33 -0.96 -6.12
C ILE A 407 7.59 -1.81 -7.37
N ARG A 408 7.43 -1.20 -8.55
CA ARG A 408 7.79 -1.78 -9.84
C ARG A 408 8.77 -0.89 -10.61
N LEU A 409 9.50 -1.49 -11.55
CA LEU A 409 10.47 -0.74 -12.35
C LEU A 409 9.79 0.35 -13.20
N GLU A 410 8.60 0.10 -13.71
CA GLU A 410 7.86 1.07 -14.52
C GLU A 410 7.52 2.34 -13.74
N ASP A 411 7.19 2.21 -12.44
CA ASP A 411 6.99 3.39 -11.59
C ASP A 411 8.29 4.18 -11.42
N VAL A 412 9.41 3.48 -11.20
CA VAL A 412 10.74 4.10 -11.10
C VAL A 412 11.12 4.81 -12.40
N MET A 413 10.89 4.18 -13.55
CA MET A 413 11.16 4.76 -14.88
C MET A 413 10.33 6.03 -15.12
N LEU A 414 9.05 6.01 -14.78
CA LEU A 414 8.15 7.14 -14.99
C LEU A 414 8.39 8.27 -13.97
N MET A 415 8.78 7.97 -12.72
CA MET A 415 9.25 8.98 -11.77
C MET A 415 10.55 9.64 -12.25
N TYR A 416 11.49 8.87 -12.77
CA TYR A 416 12.71 9.39 -13.37
C TYR A 416 12.42 10.29 -14.59
N ALA A 417 11.58 9.82 -15.51
CA ALA A 417 11.18 10.61 -16.70
C ALA A 417 10.52 11.94 -16.30
N GLU A 418 9.69 11.94 -15.28
CA GLU A 418 9.07 13.16 -14.73
C GLU A 418 10.12 14.18 -14.26
N ILE A 419 11.15 13.70 -13.55
CA ILE A 419 12.20 14.56 -13.01
C ILE A 419 13.07 15.17 -14.12
N VAL A 420 13.52 14.33 -15.05
CA VAL A 420 14.51 14.76 -16.08
C VAL A 420 13.87 15.41 -17.29
N GLY A 421 12.54 15.32 -17.42
CA GLY A 421 11.82 15.87 -18.57
C GLY A 421 12.15 15.14 -19.88
N PRO A 422 11.96 15.82 -21.06
CA PRO A 422 12.13 15.22 -22.38
C PRO A 422 13.59 15.08 -22.82
N THR A 423 14.46 14.69 -21.90
CA THR A 423 15.83 14.26 -22.25
C THR A 423 15.80 12.93 -23.01
N SER A 424 16.90 12.56 -23.69
CA SER A 424 16.98 11.28 -24.39
C SER A 424 16.63 10.10 -23.50
N LYS A 425 17.15 10.05 -22.24
CA LYS A 425 16.87 8.97 -21.28
C LYS A 425 15.42 9.06 -20.77
N GLY A 426 14.89 10.27 -20.48
CA GLY A 426 13.51 10.45 -20.05
C GLY A 426 12.49 9.99 -21.12
N VAL A 427 12.71 10.36 -22.38
CA VAL A 427 11.89 9.90 -23.52
C VAL A 427 11.98 8.38 -23.67
N ASP A 428 13.19 7.79 -23.57
CA ASP A 428 13.35 6.33 -23.68
C ASP A 428 12.58 5.58 -22.58
N MET A 429 12.54 6.09 -21.35
CA MET A 429 11.76 5.45 -20.27
C MET A 429 10.27 5.34 -20.63
N VAL A 430 9.68 6.39 -21.15
CA VAL A 430 8.26 6.38 -21.57
C VAL A 430 8.08 5.50 -22.82
N ASP A 431 8.94 5.65 -23.82
CA ASP A 431 8.85 4.92 -25.08
C ASP A 431 9.06 3.41 -24.92
N ARG A 432 9.87 2.96 -23.96
CA ARG A 432 10.03 1.53 -23.61
C ARG A 432 8.72 0.93 -23.12
N ILE A 433 8.01 1.64 -22.23
CA ILE A 433 6.71 1.21 -21.70
C ILE A 433 5.67 1.17 -22.81
N ARG A 434 5.58 2.23 -23.63
CA ARG A 434 4.63 2.32 -24.75
C ARG A 434 4.85 1.22 -25.79
N ARG A 435 6.12 0.98 -26.21
CA ARG A 435 6.46 -0.12 -27.14
C ARG A 435 6.05 -1.49 -26.59
N ARG A 436 6.31 -1.76 -25.31
CA ARG A 436 5.89 -3.01 -24.68
C ARG A 436 4.37 -3.16 -24.65
N ALA A 437 3.67 -2.05 -24.42
CA ALA A 437 2.21 -2.01 -24.39
C ALA A 437 1.57 -2.12 -25.79
N GLY A 438 2.35 -2.02 -26.88
CA GLY A 438 1.85 -2.11 -28.24
C GLY A 438 1.29 -0.79 -28.80
N ILE A 439 1.54 0.33 -28.13
CA ILE A 439 1.08 1.66 -28.57
C ILE A 439 2.23 2.50 -29.15
N PRO A 440 1.91 3.53 -29.98
CA PRO A 440 2.93 4.37 -30.59
C PRO A 440 3.85 5.05 -29.58
N VAL A 441 5.12 5.20 -29.94
CA VAL A 441 6.08 6.01 -29.18
C VAL A 441 5.73 7.49 -29.25
N LEU A 442 6.31 8.30 -28.35
CA LEU A 442 6.07 9.73 -28.30
C LEU A 442 6.41 10.44 -29.62
N THR A 443 5.48 11.25 -30.11
CA THR A 443 5.66 12.15 -31.24
C THR A 443 6.58 13.32 -30.87
N ASN A 444 7.06 14.08 -31.87
CA ASN A 444 7.86 15.28 -31.58
C ASN A 444 7.08 16.34 -30.81
N ALA A 445 5.76 16.46 -31.01
CA ALA A 445 4.92 17.39 -30.27
C ALA A 445 4.79 16.99 -28.79
N GLU A 446 4.69 15.69 -28.51
CA GLU A 446 4.62 15.14 -27.15
C GLU A 446 5.97 15.24 -26.40
N LYS A 447 7.07 15.46 -27.11
CA LYS A 447 8.40 15.69 -26.52
C LYS A 447 8.65 17.14 -26.11
N GLU A 448 7.76 18.07 -26.41
CA GLU A 448 7.83 19.43 -25.84
C GLU A 448 7.59 19.38 -24.31
N PRO A 449 8.30 20.20 -23.50
CA PRO A 449 8.36 20.02 -22.04
C PRO A 449 7.00 19.98 -21.34
N ALA A 450 6.03 20.78 -21.76
CA ALA A 450 4.69 20.78 -21.17
C ALA A 450 3.88 19.54 -21.57
N ALA A 451 3.89 19.19 -22.87
CA ALA A 451 3.22 18.01 -23.40
C ALA A 451 3.84 16.71 -22.85
N PHE A 452 5.17 16.66 -22.74
CA PHE A 452 5.89 15.51 -22.18
C PHE A 452 5.43 15.20 -20.74
N ARG A 453 5.28 16.22 -19.90
CA ARG A 453 4.79 16.05 -18.53
C ARG A 453 3.38 15.46 -18.49
N GLU A 454 2.51 15.91 -19.39
CA GLU A 454 1.17 15.35 -19.54
C GLU A 454 1.22 13.89 -20.03
N CYS A 455 2.10 13.58 -20.97
CA CYS A 455 2.31 12.20 -21.46
C CYS A 455 2.80 11.28 -20.36
N VAL A 456 3.73 11.71 -19.51
CA VAL A 456 4.19 10.94 -18.35
C VAL A 456 3.03 10.68 -17.38
N ASP A 457 2.19 11.67 -17.07
CA ASP A 457 1.01 11.48 -16.20
C ASP A 457 0.01 10.48 -16.79
N LYS A 458 -0.30 10.61 -18.10
CA LYS A 458 -1.16 9.64 -18.80
C LYS A 458 -0.58 8.24 -18.79
N GLU A 459 0.73 8.09 -19.01
CA GLU A 459 1.39 6.80 -19.01
C GLU A 459 1.41 6.15 -17.63
N ARG A 460 1.61 6.96 -16.55
CA ARG A 460 1.45 6.50 -15.17
C ARG A 460 0.05 5.98 -14.90
N ARG A 461 -0.98 6.69 -15.36
CA ARG A 461 -2.39 6.27 -15.21
C ARG A 461 -2.67 4.93 -15.89
N ARG A 462 -2.19 4.73 -17.14
CA ARG A 462 -2.36 3.46 -17.88
C ARG A 462 -1.64 2.31 -17.20
N GLU A 463 -0.38 2.52 -16.86
CA GLU A 463 0.52 1.47 -16.38
C GLU A 463 0.21 1.06 -14.94
N LEU A 464 -0.04 2.03 -14.07
CA LEU A 464 -0.13 1.84 -12.62
C LEU A 464 -1.58 1.85 -12.09
N ALA A 465 -2.57 1.72 -12.99
CA ALA A 465 -3.98 1.66 -12.60
C ALA A 465 -4.21 0.58 -11.54
N CYS A 466 -4.96 0.90 -10.50
CA CYS A 466 -5.28 0.04 -9.34
C CYS A 466 -4.11 -0.34 -8.44
N GLU A 467 -2.94 0.27 -8.58
CA GLU A 467 -1.77 -0.05 -7.74
C GLU A 467 -1.60 0.91 -6.54
N GLY A 468 -2.61 1.71 -6.24
CA GLY A 468 -2.61 2.59 -5.06
C GLY A 468 -1.73 3.83 -5.18
N ILE A 469 -1.35 4.23 -6.39
CA ILE A 469 -0.39 5.32 -6.64
C ILE A 469 -1.10 6.62 -7.02
N ARG A 470 -2.21 6.56 -7.73
CA ARG A 470 -2.83 7.72 -8.37
C ARG A 470 -3.16 8.86 -7.43
N TRP A 471 -3.72 8.59 -6.26
CA TRP A 471 -4.02 9.65 -5.28
C TRP A 471 -2.78 10.42 -4.86
N HIS A 472 -1.70 9.71 -4.59
CA HIS A 472 -0.44 10.30 -4.17
C HIS A 472 0.20 11.14 -5.27
N ASP A 473 0.06 10.74 -6.54
CA ASP A 473 0.49 11.55 -7.69
C ASP A 473 -0.34 12.84 -7.78
N LEU A 474 -1.67 12.76 -7.66
CA LEU A 474 -2.54 13.94 -7.66
C LEU A 474 -2.19 14.90 -6.53
N VAL A 475 -1.91 14.39 -5.33
CA VAL A 475 -1.52 15.21 -4.18
C VAL A 475 -0.19 15.90 -4.43
N ARG A 476 0.88 15.16 -4.77
CA ARG A 476 2.20 15.78 -4.95
C ARG A 476 2.27 16.77 -6.11
N HIS A 477 1.39 16.61 -7.11
CA HIS A 477 1.21 17.57 -8.21
C HIS A 477 0.24 18.72 -7.87
N ASN A 478 -0.34 18.72 -6.67
CA ASN A 478 -1.39 19.67 -6.25
C ASN A 478 -2.57 19.73 -7.22
N ASN A 479 -2.98 18.57 -7.75
CA ASN A 479 -3.99 18.46 -8.82
C ASN A 479 -5.28 17.78 -8.34
N LEU A 480 -5.95 18.33 -7.35
CA LEU A 480 -7.29 17.90 -6.95
C LEU A 480 -8.36 18.29 -8.00
N GLN A 481 -8.00 19.13 -8.97
CA GLN A 481 -8.89 19.51 -10.07
C GLN A 481 -9.29 18.29 -10.90
N ALA A 482 -8.39 17.35 -11.15
CA ALA A 482 -8.70 16.12 -11.89
C ALA A 482 -9.86 15.32 -11.27
N VAL A 483 -9.98 15.30 -9.94
CA VAL A 483 -11.11 14.65 -9.26
C VAL A 483 -12.41 15.46 -9.38
N ARG A 484 -12.32 16.80 -9.35
CA ARG A 484 -13.50 17.66 -9.61
C ARG A 484 -14.01 17.47 -11.03
N ASP A 485 -13.09 17.40 -12.00
CA ASP A 485 -13.42 17.20 -13.42
C ASP A 485 -14.10 15.84 -13.65
N LYS A 486 -13.62 14.78 -12.98
CA LYS A 486 -14.30 13.48 -12.95
C LYS A 486 -15.77 13.62 -12.53
N PHE A 487 -16.04 14.25 -11.40
CA PHE A 487 -17.42 14.42 -10.95
C PHE A 487 -18.25 15.31 -11.88
N GLN A 488 -17.64 16.35 -12.46
CA GLN A 488 -18.32 17.21 -13.42
C GLN A 488 -18.72 16.43 -14.68
N GLU A 489 -17.84 15.56 -15.19
CA GLU A 489 -18.12 14.71 -16.36
C GLU A 489 -19.34 13.78 -16.14
N TYR A 490 -19.50 13.27 -14.92
CA TYR A 490 -20.66 12.42 -14.58
C TYR A 490 -21.91 13.24 -14.19
N ALA A 491 -21.76 14.50 -13.81
CA ALA A 491 -22.88 15.36 -13.36
C ALA A 491 -23.72 15.90 -14.50
N VAL A 492 -23.16 16.04 -15.72
CA VAL A 492 -23.82 16.67 -16.86
C VAL A 492 -23.99 15.70 -18.04
N ASP A 493 -24.98 15.99 -18.90
CA ASP A 493 -25.13 15.32 -20.20
C ASP A 493 -24.24 15.98 -21.27
N ALA A 494 -24.29 15.46 -22.50
CA ALA A 494 -23.54 15.98 -23.65
C ALA A 494 -23.91 17.44 -24.03
N ASN A 495 -25.06 17.95 -23.59
CA ASN A 495 -25.52 19.30 -23.79
C ASN A 495 -25.16 20.24 -22.62
N GLY A 496 -24.51 19.73 -21.58
CA GLY A 496 -24.17 20.49 -20.38
C GLY A 496 -25.30 20.59 -19.36
N ASN A 497 -26.43 19.89 -19.54
CA ASN A 497 -27.51 19.90 -18.56
C ASN A 497 -27.15 19.03 -17.38
N VAL A 498 -27.43 19.50 -16.16
CA VAL A 498 -27.19 18.74 -14.92
C VAL A 498 -28.17 17.57 -14.83
N ILE A 499 -27.66 16.35 -14.90
CA ILE A 499 -28.42 15.09 -14.79
C ILE A 499 -28.23 14.40 -13.43
N ARG A 500 -27.17 14.72 -12.70
CA ARG A 500 -26.84 14.17 -11.36
C ARG A 500 -26.42 15.30 -10.41
N PRO A 501 -27.35 16.07 -9.85
CA PRO A 501 -27.03 17.25 -9.03
C PRO A 501 -26.27 16.91 -7.74
N THR A 502 -26.41 15.68 -7.20
CA THR A 502 -25.66 15.22 -6.02
C THR A 502 -24.14 15.27 -6.23
N LEU A 503 -23.66 15.04 -7.46
CA LEU A 503 -22.24 15.09 -7.76
C LEU A 503 -21.65 16.49 -7.67
N LEU A 504 -22.46 17.52 -7.89
CA LEU A 504 -22.05 18.92 -7.68
C LEU A 504 -21.79 19.22 -6.20
N LEU A 505 -22.45 18.49 -5.28
CA LEU A 505 -22.13 18.55 -3.85
C LEU A 505 -20.76 17.95 -3.58
N TYR A 506 -20.44 16.81 -4.18
CA TYR A 506 -19.11 16.17 -4.02
C TYR A 506 -17.98 17.08 -4.49
N ILE A 507 -18.16 17.77 -5.62
CA ILE A 507 -17.20 18.79 -6.09
C ILE A 507 -16.95 19.86 -5.02
N ARG A 508 -18.00 20.33 -4.32
CA ARG A 508 -17.88 21.33 -3.26
C ARG A 508 -17.23 20.80 -1.99
N GLN A 509 -17.25 19.49 -1.78
CA GLN A 509 -16.59 18.83 -0.65
C GLN A 509 -15.07 18.71 -0.84
N ILE A 510 -14.59 18.79 -2.09
CA ILE A 510 -13.15 18.79 -2.40
C ILE A 510 -12.60 20.20 -2.11
N LYS A 511 -12.12 20.42 -0.89
CA LYS A 511 -11.53 21.68 -0.41
C LYS A 511 -10.01 21.57 -0.34
N ASP A 512 -9.34 22.71 -0.19
CA ASP A 512 -7.96 22.75 0.23
C ASP A 512 -7.83 22.01 1.56
N GLY A 513 -6.81 21.18 1.71
CA GLY A 513 -6.64 20.32 2.89
C GLY A 513 -7.33 18.95 2.81
N THR A 514 -8.29 18.72 1.90
CA THR A 514 -8.86 17.35 1.70
C THR A 514 -7.91 16.40 0.99
N TYR A 515 -6.69 16.83 0.68
CA TYR A 515 -5.63 15.94 0.25
C TYR A 515 -5.19 14.98 1.36
N LEU A 516 -5.41 15.32 2.64
CA LEU A 516 -5.26 14.44 3.78
C LEU A 516 -6.59 13.77 4.15
N TYR A 517 -6.50 12.69 4.86
CA TYR A 517 -7.61 12.08 5.59
C TYR A 517 -7.74 12.69 6.99
N PRO A 518 -8.91 12.61 7.63
CA PRO A 518 -9.04 13.01 9.02
C PRO A 518 -8.26 12.05 9.92
N ILE A 519 -7.78 12.56 11.06
CA ILE A 519 -7.36 11.71 12.17
C ILE A 519 -8.58 10.92 12.63
N PRO A 520 -8.48 9.59 12.80
CA PRO A 520 -9.62 8.76 13.21
C PRO A 520 -10.25 9.27 14.50
N ASP A 521 -11.56 9.28 14.56
CA ASP A 521 -12.33 9.75 15.73
C ASP A 521 -11.95 8.99 17.03
N SER A 522 -11.64 7.70 16.91
CA SER A 522 -11.13 6.89 18.03
C SER A 522 -9.82 7.45 18.61
N GLN A 523 -8.95 7.98 17.77
CA GLN A 523 -7.68 8.57 18.20
C GLN A 523 -7.87 9.97 18.80
N MET A 524 -8.76 10.78 18.22
CA MET A 524 -9.12 12.09 18.79
C MET A 524 -9.69 11.99 20.21
N LYS A 525 -10.31 10.85 20.56
CA LYS A 525 -10.92 10.58 21.86
C LYS A 525 -9.99 9.95 22.89
N VAL A 526 -8.77 9.57 22.54
CA VAL A 526 -7.82 8.95 23.49
C VAL A 526 -7.51 9.88 24.66
N LYS A 527 -7.26 11.15 24.35
CA LYS A 527 -7.07 12.21 25.34
C LYS A 527 -7.44 13.55 24.72
N GLU A 528 -8.30 14.30 25.40
CA GLU A 528 -8.72 15.62 24.94
C GLU A 528 -7.53 16.55 24.73
N GLY A 529 -7.46 17.18 23.55
CA GLY A 529 -6.41 18.12 23.18
C GLY A 529 -5.05 17.52 22.82
N LEU A 530 -4.88 16.19 22.90
CA LEU A 530 -3.64 15.53 22.52
C LEU A 530 -3.38 15.64 21.00
N TYR A 531 -4.42 15.42 20.21
CA TYR A 531 -4.36 15.49 18.75
C TYR A 531 -5.19 16.65 18.22
N VAL A 532 -4.74 17.23 17.15
CA VAL A 532 -5.43 18.30 16.41
C VAL A 532 -5.89 17.72 15.07
N GLN A 533 -7.20 17.81 14.80
CA GLN A 533 -7.78 17.33 13.54
C GLN A 533 -7.23 18.10 12.33
N ASN A 534 -7.14 17.45 11.18
CA ASN A 534 -6.81 18.09 9.92
C ASN A 534 -7.86 19.13 9.53
N GLU A 535 -7.41 20.26 8.98
CA GLU A 535 -8.21 21.47 8.81
C GLU A 535 -9.53 21.25 8.06
N ALA A 536 -9.49 20.44 6.99
CA ALA A 536 -10.67 20.15 6.18
C ALA A 536 -11.80 19.39 6.94
N TYR A 537 -11.50 18.88 8.15
CA TYR A 537 -12.37 18.04 8.96
C TYR A 537 -12.60 18.59 10.39
N ARG A 538 -12.24 19.84 10.64
CA ARG A 538 -12.50 20.55 11.91
C ARG A 538 -13.95 20.98 12.04
#